data_b4972acc892be487dd749998d90e221c
#
_entry.id   b4972acc892be487dd749998d90e221c
#
_cell.length_a   1.000
_cell.length_b   1.000
_cell.length_c   1.000
_cell.angle_alpha   90.00
_cell.angle_beta   90.00
_cell.angle_gamma   90.00
#
_symmetry.space_group_name_H-M   'P 1'
#
loop_
_entity.id
_entity.type
_entity.pdbx_description
1 polymer ?
#
loop_
_entity_poly.entity_id
_entity_poly.type
_entity_poly.pdbx_seq_one_letter_code
_entity_poly.pdbx_strand_id
1 'polypeptide(L)'
;MPFGKVYSLLINKVLRKNRTQKEVDELTSWLLGYSEEEINNCLNSELSYGDFFLKAPKLNPDYLNIKGSICGVKIEEIEEDLMRKIRCLDKLVDELSKGKTVTKIKEKYAGHK
;
A
#
# COMPACT_ATOMS: atom_id res chain seq x y z
N MET A 1 9.06 6.13 -11.79
CA MET A 1 9.84 6.47 -10.59
C MET A 1 10.35 5.20 -9.91
N PRO A 2 11.54 5.22 -9.35
CA PRO A 2 12.06 4.05 -8.62
C PRO A 2 11.19 3.70 -7.41
N PHE A 3 10.95 2.41 -7.21
CA PHE A 3 10.16 1.94 -6.07
C PHE A 3 10.71 2.44 -4.73
N GLY A 4 12.02 2.30 -4.52
CA GLY A 4 12.65 2.69 -3.26
C GLY A 4 12.44 4.15 -2.90
N LYS A 5 12.47 5.03 -3.90
CA LYS A 5 12.27 6.45 -3.68
C LYS A 5 10.84 6.77 -3.24
N VAL A 6 9.85 6.19 -3.91
CA VAL A 6 8.44 6.43 -3.58
C VAL A 6 8.07 5.77 -2.26
N TYR A 7 8.51 4.53 -2.05
CA TYR A 7 8.22 3.80 -0.81
C TYR A 7 8.81 4.48 0.41
N SER A 8 10.01 5.06 0.26
CA SER A 8 10.65 5.84 1.34
C SER A 8 9.81 7.04 1.75
N LEU A 9 9.13 7.68 0.80
CA LEU A 9 8.24 8.80 1.11
C LEU A 9 7.04 8.33 1.94
N LEU A 10 6.50 7.15 1.65
CA LEU A 10 5.41 6.56 2.42
C LEU A 10 5.86 6.24 3.84
N ILE A 11 7.06 5.67 3.98
CA ILE A 11 7.64 5.36 5.28
C ILE A 11 7.83 6.62 6.10
N ASN A 12 8.40 7.66 5.51
CA ASN A 12 8.62 8.94 6.19
C ASN A 12 7.31 9.57 6.67
N LYS A 13 6.26 9.44 5.89
CA LYS A 13 4.93 9.95 6.26
C LYS A 13 4.45 9.32 7.57
N VAL A 14 4.60 8.00 7.71
CA VAL A 14 4.12 7.32 8.92
C VAL A 14 5.07 7.51 10.10
N LEU A 15 6.37 7.64 9.86
CA LEU A 15 7.34 7.91 10.93
C LEU A 15 7.04 9.24 11.62
N ARG A 16 6.58 10.24 10.87
CA ARG A 16 6.18 11.55 11.43
C ARG A 16 5.00 11.45 12.37
N LYS A 17 4.25 10.36 12.29
CA LYS A 17 3.05 10.10 13.11
C LYS A 17 3.31 8.99 14.14
N ASN A 18 4.58 8.72 14.46
CA ASN A 18 4.99 7.71 15.42
C ASN A 18 4.58 6.28 15.01
N ARG A 19 4.47 6.04 13.72
CA ARG A 19 4.26 4.70 13.15
C ARG A 19 5.58 4.17 12.61
N THR A 20 5.62 2.90 12.23
CA THR A 20 6.86 2.22 11.84
C THR A 20 6.84 1.74 10.39
N GLN A 21 8.04 1.55 9.83
CA GLN A 21 8.19 0.93 8.52
C GLN A 21 7.60 -0.48 8.50
N LYS A 22 7.76 -1.23 9.59
CA LYS A 22 7.23 -2.59 9.69
C LYS A 22 5.72 -2.61 9.46
N GLU A 23 5.01 -1.62 9.98
CA GLU A 23 3.56 -1.52 9.79
C GLU A 23 3.22 -1.25 8.32
N VAL A 24 3.99 -0.41 7.63
CA VAL A 24 3.82 -0.17 6.19
C VAL A 24 4.07 -1.46 5.41
N ASP A 25 5.15 -2.17 5.75
CA ASP A 25 5.49 -3.44 5.10
C ASP A 25 4.39 -4.48 5.29
N GLU A 26 3.77 -4.52 6.46
CA GLU A 26 2.66 -5.44 6.72
C GLU A 26 1.45 -5.14 5.82
N LEU A 27 1.12 -3.87 5.65
CA LEU A 27 0.03 -3.47 4.76
C LEU A 27 0.35 -3.80 3.31
N THR A 28 1.58 -3.57 2.89
CA THR A 28 2.05 -3.89 1.54
C THR A 28 2.00 -5.40 1.29
N SER A 29 2.44 -6.19 2.26
CA SER A 29 2.35 -7.65 2.20
C SER A 29 0.90 -8.12 2.08
N TRP A 30 0.03 -7.55 2.86
CA TRP A 30 -1.40 -7.90 2.83
C TRP A 30 -2.02 -7.59 1.47
N LEU A 31 -1.67 -6.43 0.89
CA LEU A 31 -2.26 -5.99 -0.37
C LEU A 31 -1.69 -6.74 -1.58
N LEU A 32 -0.36 -6.93 -1.63
CA LEU A 32 0.34 -7.40 -2.83
C LEU A 32 0.99 -8.77 -2.69
N GLY A 33 1.10 -9.30 -1.49
CA GLY A 33 1.66 -10.64 -1.27
C GLY A 33 3.17 -10.71 -1.16
N TYR A 34 3.88 -9.59 -1.12
CA TYR A 34 5.33 -9.59 -0.92
C TYR A 34 5.69 -9.91 0.53
N SER A 35 6.76 -10.68 0.74
CA SER A 35 7.34 -10.83 2.07
C SER A 35 8.17 -9.60 2.41
N GLU A 36 8.51 -9.42 3.70
CA GLU A 36 9.39 -8.31 4.12
C GLU A 36 10.74 -8.38 3.42
N GLU A 37 11.29 -9.59 3.26
CA GLU A 37 12.56 -9.79 2.55
C GLU A 37 12.46 -9.35 1.10
N GLU A 38 11.38 -9.72 0.42
CA GLU A 38 11.15 -9.33 -0.96
C GLU A 38 11.01 -7.81 -1.11
N ILE A 39 10.32 -7.17 -0.17
CA ILE A 39 10.18 -5.71 -0.16
C ILE A 39 11.56 -5.06 0.01
N ASN A 40 12.37 -5.55 0.94
CA ASN A 40 13.71 -5.02 1.16
C ASN A 40 14.60 -5.19 -0.08
N ASN A 41 14.49 -6.32 -0.77
CA ASN A 41 15.23 -6.54 -2.01
C ASN A 41 14.80 -5.55 -3.09
N CYS A 42 13.52 -5.25 -3.18
CA CYS A 42 13.01 -4.25 -4.13
C CYS A 42 13.49 -2.83 -3.79
N LEU A 43 13.62 -2.51 -2.51
CA LEU A 43 14.14 -1.20 -2.08
C LEU A 43 15.56 -0.95 -2.60
N ASN A 44 16.34 -2.00 -2.72
CA ASN A 44 17.74 -1.92 -3.17
C ASN A 44 17.90 -2.17 -4.66
N SER A 45 16.79 -2.27 -5.40
CA SER A 45 16.78 -2.53 -6.83
C SER A 45 16.44 -1.28 -7.63
N GLU A 46 16.54 -1.39 -8.96
CA GLU A 46 16.12 -0.32 -9.87
C GLU A 46 14.67 -0.47 -10.33
N LEU A 47 13.91 -1.37 -9.70
CA LEU A 47 12.53 -1.63 -10.04
C LEU A 47 11.68 -0.36 -9.95
N SER A 48 10.84 -0.12 -10.95
CA SER A 48 9.93 1.02 -10.92
C SER A 48 8.77 0.76 -9.96
N TYR A 49 8.16 1.84 -9.47
CA TYR A 49 7.02 1.73 -8.57
C TYR A 49 5.84 0.99 -9.23
N GLY A 50 5.57 1.30 -10.50
CA GLY A 50 4.52 0.62 -11.24
C GLY A 50 4.79 -0.87 -11.41
N ASP A 51 6.03 -1.25 -11.74
CA ASP A 51 6.40 -2.65 -11.89
C ASP A 51 6.28 -3.43 -10.59
N PHE A 52 6.54 -2.79 -9.46
CA PHE A 52 6.35 -3.42 -8.16
C PHE A 52 4.91 -3.91 -8.00
N PHE A 53 3.94 -3.11 -8.42
CA PHE A 53 2.52 -3.50 -8.36
C PHE A 53 2.17 -4.54 -9.42
N LEU A 54 2.72 -4.41 -10.64
CA LEU A 54 2.46 -5.36 -11.72
C LEU A 54 3.02 -6.75 -11.43
N LYS A 55 4.13 -6.83 -10.70
CA LYS A 55 4.79 -8.09 -10.35
C LYS A 55 4.35 -8.65 -9.00
N ALA A 56 3.29 -8.11 -8.41
CA ALA A 56 2.80 -8.56 -7.10
C ALA A 56 2.61 -10.08 -7.09
N PRO A 57 3.26 -10.80 -6.15
CA PRO A 57 3.20 -12.28 -6.13
C PRO A 57 1.79 -12.80 -5.89
N LYS A 58 1.01 -12.10 -5.05
CA LYS A 58 -0.34 -12.52 -4.70
C LYS A 58 -1.19 -11.31 -4.35
N LEU A 59 -1.73 -10.67 -5.36
CA LEU A 59 -2.63 -9.54 -5.17
C LEU A 59 -3.86 -9.98 -4.36
N ASN A 60 -4.14 -9.25 -3.28
CA ASN A 60 -5.32 -9.51 -2.46
C ASN A 60 -6.56 -8.97 -3.17
N PRO A 61 -7.54 -9.83 -3.51
CA PRO A 61 -8.74 -9.36 -4.21
C PRO A 61 -9.55 -8.34 -3.42
N ASP A 62 -9.33 -8.26 -2.12
CA ASP A 62 -9.99 -7.26 -1.28
C ASP A 62 -9.56 -5.83 -1.59
N TYR A 63 -8.55 -5.63 -2.47
CA TYR A 63 -8.22 -4.29 -2.92
C TYR A 63 -9.43 -3.59 -3.56
N LEU A 64 -10.37 -4.37 -4.11
CA LEU A 64 -11.60 -3.84 -4.69
C LEU A 64 -12.55 -3.25 -3.64
N ASN A 65 -12.35 -3.59 -2.38
CA ASN A 65 -13.15 -3.06 -1.26
C ASN A 65 -12.59 -1.74 -0.73
N ILE A 66 -11.36 -1.38 -1.11
CA ILE A 66 -10.74 -0.16 -0.65
C ILE A 66 -11.37 1.02 -1.38
N LYS A 67 -12.04 1.88 -0.63
CA LYS A 67 -12.82 3.01 -1.15
C LYS A 67 -12.47 4.28 -0.39
N GLY A 68 -12.91 5.39 -0.94
CA GLY A 68 -12.72 6.69 -0.32
C GLY A 68 -11.77 7.56 -1.13
N SER A 69 -11.55 8.78 -0.63
CA SER A 69 -10.71 9.74 -1.33
C SER A 69 -9.28 9.71 -0.81
N ILE A 70 -8.34 9.82 -1.73
CA ILE A 70 -6.92 10.03 -1.41
C ILE A 70 -6.37 11.02 -2.43
N CYS A 71 -5.73 12.09 -1.94
CA CYS A 71 -5.19 13.15 -2.80
C CYS A 71 -6.24 13.74 -3.75
N GLY A 72 -7.48 13.86 -3.28
CA GLY A 72 -8.58 14.42 -4.06
C GLY A 72 -9.20 13.49 -5.10
N VAL A 73 -8.80 12.22 -5.11
CA VAL A 73 -9.30 11.22 -6.07
C VAL A 73 -10.08 10.15 -5.32
N LYS A 74 -11.25 9.80 -5.85
CA LYS A 74 -12.04 8.68 -5.30
C LYS A 74 -11.54 7.38 -5.89
N ILE A 75 -11.04 6.49 -5.04
CA ILE A 75 -10.42 5.24 -5.46
C ILE A 75 -11.37 4.38 -6.29
N GLU A 76 -12.63 4.25 -5.86
CA GLU A 76 -13.63 3.44 -6.55
C GLU A 76 -13.98 3.94 -7.95
N GLU A 77 -13.60 5.17 -8.28
CA GLU A 77 -13.85 5.77 -9.60
C GLU A 77 -12.64 5.67 -10.55
N ILE A 78 -11.51 5.16 -10.07
CA ILE A 78 -10.31 5.02 -10.91
C ILE A 78 -10.49 3.85 -11.88
N GLU A 79 -10.46 4.14 -13.18
CA GLU A 79 -10.67 3.13 -14.22
C GLU A 79 -9.42 2.31 -14.51
N GLU A 80 -8.25 2.93 -14.48
CA GLU A 80 -7.00 2.23 -14.73
C GLU A 80 -6.63 1.37 -13.51
N ASP A 81 -6.54 0.05 -13.72
CA ASP A 81 -6.32 -0.90 -12.64
C ASP A 81 -5.02 -0.68 -11.89
N LEU A 82 -3.91 -0.42 -12.60
CA LEU A 82 -2.63 -0.17 -11.97
C LEU A 82 -2.69 1.07 -11.06
N MET A 83 -3.26 2.15 -11.56
CA MET A 83 -3.39 3.39 -10.79
C MET A 83 -4.28 3.17 -9.57
N ARG A 84 -5.34 2.39 -9.72
CA ARG A 84 -6.22 2.05 -8.60
C ARG A 84 -5.45 1.30 -7.51
N LYS A 85 -4.62 0.33 -7.88
CA LYS A 85 -3.81 -0.42 -6.91
C LYS A 85 -2.82 0.48 -6.18
N ILE A 86 -2.19 1.39 -6.91
CA ILE A 86 -1.25 2.36 -6.32
C ILE A 86 -1.97 3.24 -5.30
N ARG A 87 -3.14 3.76 -5.67
CA ARG A 87 -3.92 4.60 -4.76
C ARG A 87 -4.46 3.82 -3.56
N CYS A 88 -4.72 2.52 -3.73
CA CYS A 88 -5.10 1.66 -2.61
C CYS A 88 -4.01 1.65 -1.54
N LEU A 89 -2.76 1.45 -1.92
CA LEU A 89 -1.66 1.46 -0.96
C LEU A 89 -1.53 2.82 -0.29
N ASP A 90 -1.63 3.91 -1.06
CA ASP A 90 -1.61 5.27 -0.51
C ASP A 90 -2.70 5.45 0.55
N LYS A 91 -3.88 4.92 0.30
CA LYS A 91 -5.01 5.02 1.24
C LYS A 91 -4.74 4.25 2.53
N LEU A 92 -4.21 3.04 2.42
CA LEU A 92 -3.87 2.23 3.60
C LEU A 92 -2.82 2.93 4.46
N VAL A 93 -1.79 3.49 3.83
CA VAL A 93 -0.73 4.22 4.52
C VAL A 93 -1.27 5.50 5.15
N ASP A 94 -2.18 6.19 4.46
CA ASP A 94 -2.82 7.40 4.99
C ASP A 94 -3.62 7.09 6.26
N GLU A 95 -4.39 6.01 6.25
CA GLU A 95 -5.16 5.60 7.42
C GLU A 95 -4.24 5.20 8.59
N LEU A 96 -3.13 4.54 8.29
CA LEU A 96 -2.12 4.22 9.30
C LEU A 96 -1.56 5.50 9.93
N SER A 97 -1.21 6.49 9.11
CA SER A 97 -0.68 7.75 9.59
C SER A 97 -1.69 8.54 10.44
N LYS A 98 -2.97 8.31 10.23
CA LYS A 98 -4.05 8.95 10.99
C LYS A 98 -4.37 8.25 12.31
N GLY A 99 -3.64 7.20 12.65
CA GLY A 99 -3.75 6.55 13.94
C GLY A 99 -4.46 5.20 13.96
N LYS A 100 -4.92 4.71 12.81
CA LYS A 100 -5.54 3.38 12.76
C LYS A 100 -4.48 2.30 12.83
N THR A 101 -4.80 1.18 13.47
CA THR A 101 -3.88 0.05 13.53
C THR A 101 -3.93 -0.77 12.25
N VAL A 102 -2.85 -1.51 11.97
CA VAL A 102 -2.81 -2.41 10.82
C VAL A 102 -3.98 -3.40 10.87
N THR A 103 -4.25 -3.97 12.04
CA THR A 103 -5.36 -4.92 12.23
C THR A 103 -6.70 -4.31 11.83
N LYS A 104 -6.98 -3.11 12.31
CA LYS A 104 -8.25 -2.42 12.01
C LYS A 104 -8.37 -2.08 10.52
N ILE A 105 -7.28 -1.66 9.90
CA ILE A 105 -7.28 -1.35 8.48
C ILE A 105 -7.60 -2.60 7.67
N LYS A 106 -6.96 -3.72 7.99
CA LYS A 106 -7.22 -5.00 7.33
C LYS A 106 -8.67 -5.45 7.50
N GLU A 107 -9.20 -5.36 8.72
CA GLU A 107 -10.58 -5.74 9.02
C GLU A 107 -11.59 -4.89 8.24
N LYS A 108 -11.30 -3.59 8.12
CA LYS A 108 -12.18 -2.68 7.41
C LYS A 108 -12.40 -3.05 5.94
N TYR A 109 -11.34 -3.53 5.29
CA TYR A 109 -11.36 -3.82 3.85
C TYR A 109 -11.40 -5.30 3.52
N ALA A 110 -11.24 -6.19 4.49
CA ALA A 110 -11.36 -7.62 4.26
C ALA A 110 -12.78 -7.96 3.80
N GLY A 111 -12.90 -8.86 2.84
CA GLY A 111 -14.22 -9.31 2.39
C GLY A 111 -14.92 -10.10 3.49
N HIS A 112 -16.10 -9.67 3.85
CA HIS A 112 -16.95 -10.38 4.80
C HIS A 112 -17.92 -11.26 4.03
N LYS A 113 -17.95 -12.50 4.42
CA LYS A 113 -18.89 -13.46 3.86
C LYS A 113 -20.05 -13.67 4.82
#